data_b6f20132bd6638e4fa6ad1b59f9d07c6
#
_entry.id   b6f20132bd6638e4fa6ad1b59f9d07c6
#
_cell.length_a   1.000
_cell.length_b   1.000
_cell.length_c   1.000
_cell.angle_alpha   90.00
_cell.angle_beta   90.00
_cell.angle_gamma   90.00
#
_symmetry.space_group_name_H-M   'P 1'
#
loop_
_entity.id
_entity.type
_entity.pdbx_description
1 polymer ?
#
loop_
_entity_poly.entity_id
_entity_poly.type
_entity_poly.pdbx_seq_one_letter_code
_entity_poly.pdbx_strand_id
1 'polypeptide(L)'
;MATSVRVAAVGDLHCTKASLGALQALFSRIAESADVLVLCGDLTDRGQPDEARLLAKELQAVKVPKIAVLGNHDFESDAAGEVTDILAQADVTILDGTVLEVSGVGFAGAKGFAGGFGEQALQAWGEEPIKTFVRAAVDETLKLESALAKLRTRARVVLLHYAPVRDTCDGEPFEIYPFLGSSRLEEPLNRYAASVVFHGHAHRGQPEGKTTGGVPVYNVALPLLQRLYPDRPFRVVEIPVQPAEPAPPVAAFRGETS
;
A
#
# COMPACT_ATOMS: atom_id res chain seq x y z
N MET A 1 -27.35 6.71 -7.69
CA MET A 1 -26.16 7.52 -8.02
C MET A 1 -24.96 6.63 -7.73
N ALA A 2 -24.03 6.49 -8.67
CA ALA A 2 -22.78 5.81 -8.36
C ALA A 2 -22.05 6.67 -7.33
N THR A 3 -21.84 6.15 -6.15
CA THR A 3 -21.00 6.78 -5.15
C THR A 3 -19.55 6.40 -5.45
N SER A 4 -18.66 7.36 -5.48
CA SER A 4 -17.22 7.12 -5.54
C SER A 4 -16.58 7.48 -4.21
N VAL A 5 -15.47 6.81 -3.88
CA VAL A 5 -14.62 7.13 -2.73
C VAL A 5 -13.30 7.69 -3.26
N ARG A 6 -12.92 8.88 -2.83
CA ARG A 6 -11.64 9.51 -3.19
C ARG A 6 -10.56 8.99 -2.26
N VAL A 7 -9.60 8.27 -2.80
CA VAL A 7 -8.45 7.74 -2.08
C VAL A 7 -7.22 8.58 -2.41
N ALA A 8 -6.67 9.28 -1.42
CA ALA A 8 -5.37 9.94 -1.55
C ALA A 8 -4.25 8.99 -1.12
N ALA A 9 -3.16 8.97 -1.88
CA ALA A 9 -2.02 8.09 -1.65
C ALA A 9 -0.70 8.86 -1.68
N VAL A 10 0.18 8.55 -0.73
CA VAL A 10 1.56 9.01 -0.65
C VAL A 10 2.38 7.97 0.12
N GLY A 11 3.66 7.83 -0.16
CA GLY A 11 4.61 6.98 0.55
C GLY A 11 5.95 7.70 0.75
N ASP A 12 6.92 7.04 1.35
CA ASP A 12 8.30 7.51 1.49
C ASP A 12 8.37 8.91 2.13
N LEU A 13 7.66 9.06 3.24
CA LEU A 13 7.62 10.31 4.01
C LEU A 13 8.94 10.57 4.71
N HIS A 14 9.69 9.51 5.06
CA HIS A 14 10.97 9.58 5.76
C HIS A 14 10.95 10.60 6.91
N CYS A 15 9.91 10.48 7.78
CA CYS A 15 9.70 11.45 8.84
C CYS A 15 10.88 11.44 9.82
N THR A 16 11.47 12.62 10.04
CA THR A 16 12.56 12.86 10.99
C THR A 16 12.21 14.02 11.90
N LYS A 17 13.08 14.33 12.86
CA LYS A 17 12.94 15.54 13.69
C LYS A 17 12.92 16.83 12.87
N ALA A 18 13.57 16.84 11.71
CA ALA A 18 13.56 18.00 10.80
C ALA A 18 12.23 18.14 10.03
N SER A 19 11.41 17.09 9.99
CA SER A 19 10.12 17.10 9.29
C SER A 19 8.99 17.78 10.08
N LEU A 20 9.22 18.16 11.33
CA LEU A 20 8.18 18.75 12.19
C LEU A 20 7.60 20.03 11.57
N GLY A 21 6.29 20.00 11.28
CA GLY A 21 5.56 21.05 10.59
C GLY A 21 5.72 21.05 9.05
N ALA A 22 6.68 20.31 8.50
CA ALA A 22 6.90 20.29 7.05
C ALA A 22 5.80 19.49 6.31
N LEU A 23 5.22 18.47 6.96
CA LEU A 23 4.17 17.64 6.39
C LEU A 23 2.75 18.21 6.60
N GLN A 24 2.58 19.24 7.44
CA GLN A 24 1.26 19.81 7.74
C GLN A 24 0.53 20.33 6.50
N ALA A 25 1.24 21.06 5.62
CA ALA A 25 0.65 21.61 4.40
C ALA A 25 0.21 20.48 3.45
N LEU A 26 1.00 19.40 3.35
CA LEU A 26 0.68 18.21 2.57
C LEU A 26 -0.59 17.55 3.12
N PHE A 27 -0.63 17.27 4.42
CA PHE A 27 -1.74 16.56 5.05
C PHE A 27 -3.03 17.40 5.08
N SER A 28 -2.94 18.73 5.23
CA SER A 28 -4.11 19.61 5.14
C SER A 28 -4.75 19.52 3.74
N ARG A 29 -3.95 19.56 2.70
CA ARG A 29 -4.44 19.45 1.31
C ARG A 29 -5.00 18.06 0.99
N ILE A 30 -4.42 17.01 1.54
CA ILE A 30 -4.96 15.65 1.45
C ILE A 30 -6.33 15.58 2.11
N ALA A 31 -6.47 16.11 3.34
CA ALA A 31 -7.71 16.09 4.09
C ALA A 31 -8.87 16.81 3.38
N GLU A 32 -8.59 17.85 2.59
CA GLU A 32 -9.58 18.58 1.79
C GLU A 32 -10.00 17.81 0.51
N SER A 33 -9.13 16.94 0.00
CA SER A 33 -9.28 16.35 -1.33
C SER A 33 -9.68 14.87 -1.33
N ALA A 34 -9.68 14.20 -0.17
CA ALA A 34 -9.89 12.75 -0.09
C ALA A 34 -10.86 12.34 1.01
N ASP A 35 -11.43 11.16 0.85
CA ASP A 35 -12.30 10.50 1.81
C ASP A 35 -11.53 9.43 2.61
N VAL A 36 -10.37 8.97 2.09
CA VAL A 36 -9.43 8.04 2.74
C VAL A 36 -8.02 8.45 2.37
N LEU A 37 -7.10 8.40 3.35
CA LEU A 37 -5.65 8.53 3.13
C LEU A 37 -4.98 7.16 3.22
N VAL A 38 -4.16 6.82 2.23
CA VAL A 38 -3.30 5.64 2.25
C VAL A 38 -1.82 6.04 2.23
N LEU A 39 -1.00 5.35 3.04
CA LEU A 39 0.42 5.61 3.22
C LEU A 39 1.21 4.34 2.83
N CYS A 40 2.11 4.47 1.85
CA CYS A 40 2.76 3.34 1.17
C CYS A 40 4.19 3.08 1.64
N GLY A 41 4.41 3.00 2.96
CA GLY A 41 5.68 2.62 3.58
C GLY A 41 6.70 3.76 3.66
N ASP A 42 7.83 3.46 4.30
CA ASP A 42 8.89 4.39 4.67
C ASP A 42 8.31 5.65 5.33
N LEU A 43 7.50 5.37 6.35
CA LEU A 43 6.80 6.40 7.13
C LEU A 43 7.78 7.18 8.00
N THR A 44 8.75 6.45 8.57
CA THR A 44 9.88 6.95 9.36
C THR A 44 11.16 6.86 8.54
N ASP A 45 12.19 7.63 8.91
CA ASP A 45 13.48 7.60 8.21
C ASP A 45 14.35 6.42 8.63
N ARG A 46 14.28 6.04 9.92
CA ARG A 46 15.10 4.98 10.49
C ARG A 46 14.34 3.99 11.39
N GLY A 47 13.04 3.96 11.32
CA GLY A 47 12.22 3.07 12.14
C GLY A 47 12.26 3.40 13.63
N GLN A 48 12.58 4.65 14.00
CA GLN A 48 12.67 5.05 15.40
C GLN A 48 11.30 5.44 15.96
N PRO A 49 10.96 5.02 17.19
CA PRO A 49 9.70 5.40 17.82
C PRO A 49 9.47 6.91 17.91
N ASP A 50 10.54 7.70 18.11
CA ASP A 50 10.42 9.16 18.14
C ASP A 50 10.00 9.76 16.80
N GLU A 51 10.45 9.18 15.69
CA GLU A 51 10.02 9.57 14.34
C GLU A 51 8.54 9.25 14.12
N ALA A 52 8.09 8.07 14.58
CA ALA A 52 6.68 7.69 14.54
C ALA A 52 5.79 8.63 15.38
N ARG A 53 6.26 9.07 16.58
CA ARG A 53 5.54 10.06 17.41
C ARG A 53 5.40 11.40 16.70
N LEU A 54 6.44 11.83 15.98
CA LEU A 54 6.38 13.06 15.18
C LEU A 54 5.39 12.93 14.03
N LEU A 55 5.45 11.83 13.26
CA LEU A 55 4.50 11.59 12.19
C LEU A 55 3.05 11.50 12.71
N ALA A 56 2.83 10.79 13.82
CA ALA A 56 1.53 10.75 14.48
C ALA A 56 0.97 12.13 14.79
N LYS A 57 1.82 13.07 15.24
CA LYS A 57 1.45 14.46 15.50
C LYS A 57 1.09 15.21 14.22
N GLU A 58 1.86 15.05 13.14
CA GLU A 58 1.57 15.65 11.83
C GLU A 58 0.24 15.13 11.25
N LEU A 59 -0.08 13.84 11.45
CA LEU A 59 -1.31 13.20 10.99
C LEU A 59 -2.57 13.60 11.77
N GLN A 60 -2.46 14.30 12.90
CA GLN A 60 -3.62 14.75 13.70
C GLN A 60 -4.57 15.67 12.92
N ALA A 61 -4.06 16.40 11.93
CA ALA A 61 -4.87 17.24 11.05
C ALA A 61 -5.79 16.45 10.12
N VAL A 62 -5.44 15.18 9.82
CA VAL A 62 -6.20 14.32 8.92
C VAL A 62 -7.28 13.57 9.70
N LYS A 63 -8.54 13.93 9.45
CA LYS A 63 -9.71 13.33 10.13
C LYS A 63 -10.34 12.16 9.36
N VAL A 64 -9.99 11.99 8.10
CA VAL A 64 -10.42 10.83 7.31
C VAL A 64 -9.69 9.56 7.76
N PRO A 65 -10.24 8.35 7.51
CA PRO A 65 -9.55 7.10 7.76
C PRO A 65 -8.14 7.11 7.16
N LYS A 66 -7.17 6.67 7.96
CA LYS A 66 -5.75 6.57 7.60
C LYS A 66 -5.36 5.09 7.60
N ILE A 67 -4.87 4.61 6.47
CA ILE A 67 -4.47 3.22 6.27
C ILE A 67 -3.03 3.23 5.78
N ALA A 68 -2.18 2.35 6.30
CA ALA A 68 -0.79 2.31 5.91
C ALA A 68 -0.24 0.88 5.79
N VAL A 69 0.83 0.74 5.06
CA VAL A 69 1.79 -0.37 5.17
C VAL A 69 3.12 0.20 5.65
N LEU A 70 3.96 -0.61 6.27
CA LEU A 70 5.33 -0.23 6.59
C LEU A 70 6.23 -0.40 5.37
N GLY A 71 7.33 0.35 5.31
CA GLY A 71 8.41 0.20 4.34
C GLY A 71 9.67 -0.38 4.98
N ASN A 72 10.76 -0.49 4.23
CA ASN A 72 12.00 -1.07 4.74
C ASN A 72 12.67 -0.18 5.80
N HIS A 73 12.60 1.13 5.68
CA HIS A 73 13.12 2.06 6.68
C HIS A 73 12.43 1.94 8.04
N ASP A 74 11.15 1.60 8.06
CA ASP A 74 10.39 1.41 9.29
C ASP A 74 10.88 0.20 10.13
N PHE A 75 11.70 -0.69 9.54
CA PHE A 75 12.32 -1.85 10.21
C PHE A 75 13.79 -1.62 10.60
N GLU A 76 14.42 -0.50 10.21
CA GLU A 76 15.87 -0.30 10.33
C GLU A 76 16.38 -0.33 11.80
N SER A 77 15.57 0.11 12.75
CA SER A 77 15.91 0.13 14.19
C SER A 77 15.35 -1.06 14.99
N ASP A 78 14.87 -2.12 14.32
CA ASP A 78 14.24 -3.29 14.97
C ASP A 78 13.06 -2.95 15.90
N ALA A 79 12.46 -1.77 15.74
CA ALA A 79 11.37 -1.23 16.57
C ALA A 79 10.02 -1.14 15.82
N ALA A 80 9.85 -1.87 14.71
CA ALA A 80 8.65 -1.79 13.87
C ALA A 80 7.34 -2.06 14.63
N GLY A 81 7.37 -2.92 15.66
CA GLY A 81 6.22 -3.14 16.54
C GLY A 81 5.83 -1.88 17.32
N GLU A 82 6.79 -1.17 17.94
CA GLU A 82 6.54 0.08 18.65
C GLU A 82 6.10 1.20 17.71
N VAL A 83 6.70 1.29 16.50
CA VAL A 83 6.27 2.21 15.43
C VAL A 83 4.81 1.98 15.08
N THR A 84 4.42 0.71 14.88
CA THR A 84 3.02 0.30 14.61
C THR A 84 2.07 0.73 15.72
N ASP A 85 2.42 0.47 16.98
CA ASP A 85 1.59 0.81 18.13
C ASP A 85 1.39 2.32 18.28
N ILE A 86 2.45 3.11 18.06
CA ILE A 86 2.39 4.59 18.10
C ILE A 86 1.47 5.11 17.01
N LEU A 87 1.59 4.62 15.78
CA LEU A 87 0.75 5.04 14.67
C LEU A 87 -0.70 4.59 14.84
N ALA A 88 -0.93 3.39 15.39
CA ALA A 88 -2.29 2.92 15.72
C ALA A 88 -2.98 3.81 16.76
N GLN A 89 -2.24 4.32 17.77
CA GLN A 89 -2.77 5.31 18.73
C GLN A 89 -3.12 6.66 18.10
N ALA A 90 -2.61 6.93 16.89
CA ALA A 90 -2.96 8.11 16.08
C ALA A 90 -4.05 7.81 15.01
N ASP A 91 -4.82 6.73 15.19
CA ASP A 91 -5.87 6.25 14.29
C ASP A 91 -5.34 5.89 12.88
N VAL A 92 -4.12 5.40 12.75
CA VAL A 92 -3.58 4.83 11.52
C VAL A 92 -3.71 3.31 11.59
N THR A 93 -4.46 2.72 10.66
CA THR A 93 -4.55 1.26 10.54
C THR A 93 -3.39 0.74 9.70
N ILE A 94 -2.48 -0.01 10.31
CA ILE A 94 -1.37 -0.66 9.62
C ILE A 94 -1.84 -2.01 9.06
N LEU A 95 -1.66 -2.22 7.76
CA LEU A 95 -1.95 -3.48 7.09
C LEU A 95 -0.65 -4.26 6.87
N ASP A 96 -0.62 -5.51 7.37
CA ASP A 96 0.43 -6.49 7.09
C ASP A 96 -0.22 -7.87 6.87
N GLY A 97 -0.64 -8.15 5.64
CA GLY A 97 -1.44 -9.35 5.30
C GLY A 97 -2.86 -9.30 5.88
N THR A 98 -3.32 -8.11 6.22
CA THR A 98 -4.64 -7.83 6.78
C THR A 98 -5.46 -6.95 5.84
N VAL A 99 -6.73 -6.75 6.19
CA VAL A 99 -7.68 -5.97 5.39
C VAL A 99 -8.49 -5.01 6.25
N LEU A 100 -8.96 -3.95 5.60
CA LEU A 100 -9.95 -3.03 6.16
C LEU A 100 -10.99 -2.70 5.09
N GLU A 101 -12.25 -2.59 5.46
CA GLU A 101 -13.31 -2.13 4.56
C GLU A 101 -13.83 -0.77 5.03
N VAL A 102 -13.80 0.22 4.15
CA VAL A 102 -14.25 1.59 4.41
C VAL A 102 -15.13 2.04 3.27
N SER A 103 -16.33 2.50 3.58
CA SER A 103 -17.26 3.09 2.60
C SER A 103 -17.53 2.21 1.36
N GLY A 104 -17.51 0.88 1.53
CA GLY A 104 -17.73 -0.09 0.43
C GLY A 104 -16.50 -0.37 -0.43
N VAL A 105 -15.34 0.16 -0.06
CA VAL A 105 -14.03 -0.15 -0.66
C VAL A 105 -13.26 -1.05 0.30
N GLY A 106 -12.73 -2.15 -0.21
CA GLY A 106 -11.82 -3.03 0.52
C GLY A 106 -10.36 -2.62 0.30
N PHE A 107 -9.62 -2.53 1.39
CA PHE A 107 -8.20 -2.24 1.40
C PHE A 107 -7.43 -3.48 1.86
N ALA A 108 -6.46 -3.91 1.08
CA ALA A 108 -5.52 -4.96 1.44
C ALA A 108 -4.10 -4.41 1.39
N GLY A 109 -3.23 -4.84 2.28
CA GLY A 109 -1.86 -4.35 2.29
C GLY A 109 -0.85 -5.36 2.81
N ALA A 110 0.34 -5.26 2.27
CA ALA A 110 1.55 -5.90 2.74
C ALA A 110 2.74 -5.00 2.38
N LYS A 111 3.84 -5.13 3.11
CA LYS A 111 5.05 -4.40 2.73
C LYS A 111 5.52 -4.79 1.33
N GLY A 112 5.43 -6.05 0.99
CA GLY A 112 6.08 -6.62 -0.16
C GLY A 112 7.57 -6.84 0.09
N PHE A 113 8.29 -7.29 -0.93
CA PHE A 113 9.73 -7.49 -0.84
C PHE A 113 10.40 -7.46 -2.21
N ALA A 114 11.72 -7.42 -2.19
CA ALA A 114 12.62 -7.46 -3.33
C ALA A 114 12.59 -8.83 -4.06
N GLY A 115 13.26 -8.94 -5.21
CA GLY A 115 13.40 -10.19 -5.95
C GLY A 115 13.52 -10.02 -7.46
N GLY A 116 13.21 -8.81 -7.96
CA GLY A 116 13.31 -8.49 -9.38
C GLY A 116 12.08 -8.89 -10.19
N PHE A 117 12.14 -8.64 -11.50
CA PHE A 117 10.99 -8.64 -12.37
C PHE A 117 11.14 -9.61 -13.55
N GLY A 118 10.01 -10.21 -13.97
CA GLY A 118 9.90 -11.08 -15.13
C GLY A 118 10.63 -12.43 -14.96
N GLU A 119 11.02 -13.01 -16.09
CA GLU A 119 11.66 -14.35 -16.14
C GLU A 119 13.02 -14.40 -15.45
N GLN A 120 13.70 -13.24 -15.35
CA GLN A 120 15.01 -13.12 -14.71
C GLN A 120 14.92 -12.78 -13.22
N ALA A 121 13.72 -12.81 -12.63
CA ALA A 121 13.55 -12.62 -11.19
C ALA A 121 14.33 -13.69 -10.41
N LEU A 122 14.86 -13.29 -9.27
CA LEU A 122 15.69 -14.15 -8.42
C LEU A 122 14.91 -15.41 -7.98
N GLN A 123 15.56 -16.57 -8.15
CA GLN A 123 14.99 -17.88 -7.81
C GLN A 123 15.70 -18.49 -6.58
N ALA A 124 15.00 -19.39 -5.87
CA ALA A 124 15.49 -20.04 -4.65
C ALA A 124 16.46 -21.20 -4.99
N TRP A 125 17.65 -20.87 -5.45
CA TRP A 125 18.71 -21.85 -5.79
C TRP A 125 20.04 -21.44 -5.18
N GLY A 126 21.02 -22.36 -5.16
CA GLY A 126 22.34 -22.09 -4.63
C GLY A 126 22.39 -22.04 -3.11
N GLU A 127 23.06 -21.02 -2.58
CA GLU A 127 23.37 -20.86 -1.16
C GLU A 127 22.14 -20.48 -0.32
N GLU A 128 22.19 -20.83 0.97
CA GLU A 128 21.08 -20.58 1.90
C GLU A 128 20.70 -19.08 2.04
N PRO A 129 21.59 -18.11 2.02
CA PRO A 129 21.21 -16.69 2.03
C PRO A 129 20.31 -16.29 0.86
N ILE A 130 20.58 -16.80 -0.36
CA ILE A 130 19.74 -16.53 -1.54
C ILE A 130 18.37 -17.18 -1.40
N LYS A 131 18.32 -18.43 -0.93
CA LYS A 131 17.06 -19.12 -0.67
C LYS A 131 16.21 -18.40 0.38
N THR A 132 16.85 -17.92 1.44
CA THR A 132 16.18 -17.15 2.51
C THR A 132 15.64 -15.82 1.98
N PHE A 133 16.40 -15.12 1.15
CA PHE A 133 15.97 -13.87 0.52
C PHE A 133 14.74 -14.10 -0.38
N VAL A 134 14.76 -15.14 -1.23
CA VAL A 134 13.62 -15.46 -2.09
C VAL A 134 12.41 -15.94 -1.28
N ARG A 135 12.63 -16.68 -0.18
CA ARG A 135 11.56 -17.10 0.72
C ARG A 135 10.83 -15.90 1.32
N ALA A 136 11.56 -14.86 1.75
CA ALA A 136 10.98 -13.61 2.22
C ALA A 136 10.07 -12.96 1.16
N ALA A 137 10.48 -12.96 -0.11
CA ALA A 137 9.65 -12.44 -1.21
C ALA A 137 8.36 -13.27 -1.42
N VAL A 138 8.45 -14.59 -1.30
CA VAL A 138 7.30 -15.50 -1.41
C VAL A 138 6.35 -15.29 -0.22
N ASP A 139 6.87 -15.18 0.99
CA ASP A 139 6.07 -14.99 2.20
C ASP A 139 5.28 -13.68 2.16
N GLU A 140 5.89 -12.59 1.70
CA GLU A 140 5.17 -11.31 1.50
C GLU A 140 4.09 -11.41 0.42
N THR A 141 4.34 -12.16 -0.66
CA THR A 141 3.32 -12.42 -1.70
C THR A 141 2.14 -13.21 -1.14
N LEU A 142 2.40 -14.25 -0.33
CA LEU A 142 1.37 -15.06 0.30
C LEU A 142 0.56 -14.27 1.34
N LYS A 143 1.20 -13.35 2.07
CA LYS A 143 0.49 -12.40 2.95
C LYS A 143 -0.52 -11.56 2.15
N LEU A 144 -0.07 -10.96 1.03
CA LEU A 144 -0.93 -10.17 0.15
C LEU A 144 -2.09 -11.01 -0.40
N GLU A 145 -1.80 -12.21 -0.91
CA GLU A 145 -2.82 -13.13 -1.43
C GLU A 145 -3.86 -13.49 -0.37
N SER A 146 -3.39 -13.84 0.83
CA SER A 146 -4.27 -14.14 1.97
C SER A 146 -5.16 -12.96 2.36
N ALA A 147 -4.64 -11.73 2.30
CA ALA A 147 -5.41 -10.53 2.54
C ALA A 147 -6.49 -10.34 1.48
N LEU A 148 -6.12 -10.37 0.20
CA LEU A 148 -7.05 -10.20 -0.92
C LEU A 148 -8.18 -11.23 -0.92
N ALA A 149 -7.90 -12.48 -0.55
CA ALA A 149 -8.90 -13.54 -0.44
C ALA A 149 -9.98 -13.28 0.63
N LYS A 150 -9.70 -12.44 1.63
CA LYS A 150 -10.64 -12.10 2.71
C LYS A 150 -11.61 -10.99 2.31
N LEU A 151 -11.27 -10.15 1.32
CA LEU A 151 -12.10 -9.03 0.91
C LEU A 151 -13.42 -9.50 0.26
N ARG A 152 -14.53 -8.94 0.72
CA ARG A 152 -15.87 -9.19 0.19
C ARG A 152 -16.34 -8.10 -0.79
N THR A 153 -15.70 -6.94 -0.76
CA THR A 153 -16.02 -5.82 -1.65
C THR A 153 -15.58 -6.08 -3.09
N ARG A 154 -16.28 -5.49 -4.06
CA ARG A 154 -15.89 -5.52 -5.48
C ARG A 154 -14.76 -4.52 -5.76
N ALA A 155 -14.83 -3.33 -5.15
CA ALA A 155 -13.78 -2.32 -5.22
C ALA A 155 -12.65 -2.70 -4.24
N ARG A 156 -11.44 -2.91 -4.76
CA ARG A 156 -10.28 -3.39 -3.98
C ARG A 156 -9.08 -2.49 -4.24
N VAL A 157 -8.62 -1.82 -3.21
CA VAL A 157 -7.42 -0.99 -3.21
C VAL A 157 -6.30 -1.74 -2.53
N VAL A 158 -5.13 -1.80 -3.15
CA VAL A 158 -3.98 -2.50 -2.61
C VAL A 158 -2.87 -1.50 -2.27
N LEU A 159 -2.32 -1.64 -1.07
CA LEU A 159 -1.17 -0.90 -0.58
C LEU A 159 0.04 -1.83 -0.52
N LEU A 160 1.11 -1.40 -1.15
CA LEU A 160 2.44 -2.02 -1.08
C LEU A 160 3.47 -0.94 -0.74
N HIS A 161 4.66 -1.35 -0.30
CA HIS A 161 5.82 -0.48 -0.31
C HIS A 161 6.72 -0.81 -1.51
N TYR A 162 7.05 -2.08 -1.71
CA TYR A 162 7.82 -2.54 -2.86
C TYR A 162 7.00 -2.60 -4.15
N ALA A 163 7.64 -2.27 -5.28
CA ALA A 163 6.99 -2.24 -6.58
C ALA A 163 6.52 -3.64 -7.04
N PRO A 164 5.26 -3.80 -7.50
CA PRO A 164 4.79 -5.06 -8.07
C PRO A 164 5.14 -5.22 -9.55
N VAL A 165 5.44 -4.12 -10.26
CA VAL A 165 5.72 -4.10 -11.70
C VAL A 165 6.98 -3.31 -12.00
N ARG A 166 7.70 -3.71 -13.04
CA ARG A 166 8.94 -3.06 -13.47
C ARG A 166 8.71 -1.64 -13.97
N ASP A 167 7.62 -1.39 -14.68
CA ASP A 167 7.34 -0.11 -15.34
C ASP A 167 7.46 1.08 -14.38
N THR A 168 7.04 0.91 -13.14
CA THR A 168 7.13 1.97 -12.12
C THR A 168 8.52 2.15 -11.52
N CYS A 169 9.47 1.28 -11.87
CA CYS A 169 10.89 1.41 -11.49
C CYS A 169 11.74 2.07 -12.57
N ASP A 170 11.23 2.27 -13.78
CA ASP A 170 11.99 2.82 -14.92
C ASP A 170 12.45 4.25 -14.62
N GLY A 171 13.77 4.44 -14.58
CA GLY A 171 14.42 5.69 -14.17
C GLY A 171 15.34 5.53 -12.97
N GLU A 172 15.18 4.44 -12.22
CA GLU A 172 16.15 4.02 -11.20
C GLU A 172 17.40 3.40 -11.84
N PRO A 173 18.54 3.37 -11.14
CA PRO A 173 19.72 2.62 -11.60
C PRO A 173 19.36 1.14 -11.80
N PHE A 174 19.72 0.59 -12.97
CA PHE A 174 19.36 -0.78 -13.33
C PHE A 174 19.89 -1.82 -12.34
N GLU A 175 21.03 -1.56 -11.73
CA GLU A 175 21.70 -2.41 -10.77
C GLU A 175 20.87 -2.68 -9.51
N ILE A 176 19.96 -1.77 -9.17
CA ILE A 176 19.13 -1.91 -7.95
C ILE A 176 17.73 -2.47 -8.24
N TYR A 177 17.36 -2.71 -9.49
CA TYR A 177 16.02 -3.23 -9.82
C TYR A 177 15.62 -4.49 -9.03
N PRO A 178 16.53 -5.47 -8.79
CA PRO A 178 16.20 -6.64 -7.97
C PRO A 178 15.80 -6.30 -6.53
N PHE A 179 16.15 -5.10 -6.06
CA PHE A 179 15.86 -4.64 -4.70
C PHE A 179 14.65 -3.70 -4.64
N LEU A 180 14.14 -3.24 -5.79
CA LEU A 180 13.02 -2.30 -5.84
C LEU A 180 11.65 -2.98 -5.73
N GLY A 181 11.56 -4.26 -6.02
CA GLY A 181 10.30 -4.98 -5.96
C GLY A 181 10.37 -6.40 -6.52
N SER A 182 9.21 -6.97 -6.78
CA SER A 182 9.10 -8.32 -7.29
C SER A 182 7.83 -8.54 -8.11
N SER A 183 7.98 -9.10 -9.31
CA SER A 183 6.82 -9.51 -10.13
C SER A 183 5.96 -10.63 -9.49
N ARG A 184 6.43 -11.28 -8.41
CA ARG A 184 5.60 -12.22 -7.64
C ARG A 184 4.37 -11.53 -7.03
N LEU A 185 4.49 -10.24 -6.67
CA LEU A 185 3.39 -9.46 -6.12
C LEU A 185 2.28 -9.21 -7.15
N GLU A 186 2.58 -9.28 -8.45
CA GLU A 186 1.64 -9.00 -9.53
C GLU A 186 0.56 -10.08 -9.67
N GLU A 187 0.92 -11.36 -9.44
CA GLU A 187 -0.01 -12.48 -9.63
C GLU A 187 -1.27 -12.37 -8.77
N PRO A 188 -1.19 -12.18 -7.44
CA PRO A 188 -2.40 -12.00 -6.62
C PRO A 188 -3.20 -10.75 -6.99
N LEU A 189 -2.56 -9.67 -7.46
CA LEU A 189 -3.26 -8.47 -7.90
C LEU A 189 -4.19 -8.75 -9.09
N ASN A 190 -3.72 -9.51 -10.07
CA ASN A 190 -4.50 -9.92 -11.22
C ASN A 190 -5.58 -10.94 -10.85
N ARG A 191 -5.20 -11.97 -10.08
CA ARG A 191 -6.11 -13.06 -9.67
C ARG A 191 -7.33 -12.57 -8.91
N TYR A 192 -7.14 -11.61 -8.01
CA TYR A 192 -8.21 -11.04 -7.18
C TYR A 192 -8.80 -9.75 -7.75
N ALA A 193 -8.48 -9.40 -9.00
CA ALA A 193 -9.01 -8.24 -9.70
C ALA A 193 -8.94 -6.95 -8.85
N ALA A 194 -7.73 -6.59 -8.39
CA ALA A 194 -7.51 -5.32 -7.73
C ALA A 194 -7.96 -4.16 -8.62
N SER A 195 -8.64 -3.16 -8.04
CA SER A 195 -9.09 -1.98 -8.78
C SER A 195 -7.95 -1.01 -9.02
N VAL A 196 -7.04 -0.90 -8.07
CA VAL A 196 -5.86 -0.04 -8.11
C VAL A 196 -4.83 -0.51 -7.09
N VAL A 197 -3.56 -0.28 -7.39
CA VAL A 197 -2.42 -0.54 -6.52
C VAL A 197 -1.63 0.74 -6.30
N PHE A 198 -1.25 1.02 -5.06
CA PHE A 198 -0.32 2.07 -4.69
C PHE A 198 0.92 1.47 -4.05
N HIS A 199 2.10 1.99 -4.42
CA HIS A 199 3.37 1.61 -3.80
C HIS A 199 4.32 2.81 -3.70
N GLY A 200 5.39 2.68 -2.94
CA GLY A 200 6.47 3.65 -2.80
C GLY A 200 7.80 3.15 -3.31
N HIS A 201 8.87 3.40 -2.56
CA HIS A 201 10.21 2.84 -2.66
C HIS A 201 11.04 3.27 -3.89
N ALA A 202 10.47 3.34 -5.09
CA ALA A 202 11.18 3.71 -6.30
C ALA A 202 11.16 5.24 -6.51
N HIS A 203 12.07 5.96 -5.83
CA HIS A 203 12.08 7.44 -5.75
C HIS A 203 12.36 8.13 -7.08
N ARG A 204 13.00 7.46 -8.03
CA ARG A 204 13.33 7.98 -9.37
C ARG A 204 12.53 7.32 -10.48
N GLY A 205 11.66 6.38 -10.11
CA GLY A 205 10.86 5.61 -11.03
C GLY A 205 9.82 6.43 -11.81
N GLN A 206 8.85 5.73 -12.41
CA GLN A 206 7.71 6.34 -13.09
C GLN A 206 6.50 6.37 -12.16
N PRO A 207 5.65 7.41 -12.24
CA PRO A 207 4.50 7.56 -11.35
C PRO A 207 3.36 6.59 -11.67
N GLU A 208 3.35 6.00 -12.86
CA GLU A 208 2.26 5.15 -13.35
C GLU A 208 2.79 3.93 -14.09
N GLY A 209 2.13 2.82 -13.89
CA GLY A 209 2.32 1.57 -14.60
C GLY A 209 1.05 0.73 -14.54
N LYS A 210 1.12 -0.50 -15.00
CA LYS A 210 0.02 -1.46 -14.92
C LYS A 210 0.55 -2.89 -14.90
N THR A 211 -0.24 -3.76 -14.28
CA THR A 211 0.02 -5.20 -14.34
C THR A 211 -0.25 -5.75 -15.74
N THR A 212 0.21 -6.97 -16.01
CA THR A 212 -0.12 -7.72 -17.24
C THR A 212 -1.62 -7.94 -17.40
N GLY A 213 -2.37 -7.99 -16.29
CA GLY A 213 -3.83 -8.05 -16.26
C GLY A 213 -4.53 -6.69 -16.42
N GLY A 214 -3.77 -5.60 -16.58
CA GLY A 214 -4.31 -4.26 -16.80
C GLY A 214 -4.67 -3.49 -15.53
N VAL A 215 -4.37 -4.01 -14.34
CA VAL A 215 -4.60 -3.29 -13.08
C VAL A 215 -3.69 -2.07 -13.00
N PRO A 216 -4.22 -0.85 -12.79
CA PRO A 216 -3.40 0.34 -12.66
C PRO A 216 -2.54 0.29 -11.39
N VAL A 217 -1.26 0.67 -11.53
CA VAL A 217 -0.26 0.73 -10.47
C VAL A 217 0.30 2.14 -10.40
N TYR A 218 0.28 2.74 -9.22
CA TYR A 218 0.80 4.09 -8.98
C TYR A 218 1.96 4.04 -7.99
N ASN A 219 3.11 4.55 -8.42
CA ASN A 219 4.22 4.86 -7.54
C ASN A 219 3.96 6.23 -6.90
N VAL A 220 3.74 6.22 -5.60
CA VAL A 220 3.38 7.39 -4.82
C VAL A 220 4.49 7.83 -3.85
N ALA A 221 5.73 7.47 -4.15
CA ALA A 221 6.90 7.94 -3.40
C ALA A 221 6.94 9.47 -3.37
N LEU A 222 6.94 10.08 -2.20
CA LEU A 222 6.92 11.53 -2.03
C LEU A 222 8.06 12.23 -2.78
N PRO A 223 9.32 11.75 -2.77
CA PRO A 223 10.41 12.35 -3.54
C PRO A 223 10.13 12.38 -5.05
N LEU A 224 9.52 11.32 -5.59
CA LEU A 224 9.11 11.25 -6.98
C LEU A 224 8.00 12.27 -7.28
N LEU A 225 6.95 12.28 -6.45
CA LEU A 225 5.80 13.15 -6.68
C LEU A 225 6.15 14.63 -6.48
N GLN A 226 7.04 14.98 -5.54
CA GLN A 226 7.53 16.35 -5.38
C GLN A 226 8.30 16.84 -6.60
N ARG A 227 9.07 15.96 -7.25
CA ARG A 227 9.79 16.30 -8.48
C ARG A 227 8.85 16.51 -9.66
N LEU A 228 7.83 15.65 -9.82
CA LEU A 228 6.94 15.67 -11.00
C LEU A 228 5.72 16.59 -10.81
N TYR A 229 5.21 16.69 -9.60
CA TYR A 229 3.96 17.40 -9.25
C TYR A 229 4.15 18.26 -8.00
N PRO A 230 5.05 19.26 -8.00
CA PRO A 230 5.42 20.02 -6.79
C PRO A 230 4.22 20.69 -6.12
N ASP A 231 3.24 21.10 -6.90
CA ASP A 231 2.03 21.73 -6.37
C ASP A 231 1.09 20.73 -5.69
N ARG A 232 1.14 19.44 -6.06
CA ARG A 232 0.28 18.39 -5.49
C ARG A 232 1.03 17.07 -5.40
N PRO A 233 1.99 16.93 -4.46
CA PRO A 233 2.86 15.77 -4.36
C PRO A 233 2.17 14.57 -3.66
N PHE A 234 0.95 14.25 -4.08
CA PHE A 234 0.20 13.06 -3.70
C PHE A 234 -0.78 12.70 -4.82
N ARG A 235 -1.12 11.43 -4.91
CA ARG A 235 -2.09 10.95 -5.91
C ARG A 235 -3.48 10.89 -5.29
N VAL A 236 -4.51 11.26 -6.04
CA VAL A 236 -5.91 10.98 -5.70
C VAL A 236 -6.54 10.16 -6.80
N VAL A 237 -7.21 9.06 -6.42
CA VAL A 237 -7.95 8.22 -7.34
C VAL A 237 -9.39 8.09 -6.83
N GLU A 238 -10.36 8.28 -7.72
CA GLU A 238 -11.75 8.02 -7.44
C GLU A 238 -12.07 6.54 -7.68
N ILE A 239 -12.53 5.86 -6.64
CA ILE A 239 -12.88 4.44 -6.68
C ILE A 239 -14.41 4.34 -6.76
N PRO A 240 -14.98 3.87 -7.88
CA PRO A 240 -16.42 3.65 -8.00
C PRO A 240 -16.89 2.57 -7.01
N VAL A 241 -17.91 2.88 -6.21
CA VAL A 241 -18.53 1.93 -5.30
C VAL A 241 -19.90 1.54 -5.85
N GLN A 242 -20.07 0.27 -6.16
CA GLN A 242 -21.40 -0.24 -6.52
C GLN A 242 -22.20 -0.45 -5.22
N PRO A 243 -23.49 -0.13 -5.21
CA PRO A 243 -24.36 -0.51 -4.10
C PRO A 243 -24.27 -2.01 -3.86
N ALA A 244 -24.23 -2.42 -2.61
CA ALA A 244 -24.30 -3.83 -2.25
C ALA A 244 -25.57 -4.43 -2.91
N GLU A 245 -25.42 -5.51 -3.66
CA GLU A 245 -26.60 -6.26 -4.11
C GLU A 245 -27.39 -6.72 -2.88
N PRO A 246 -28.72 -6.52 -2.85
CA PRO A 246 -29.51 -7.02 -1.75
C PRO A 246 -29.28 -8.54 -1.64
N ALA A 247 -29.03 -9.02 -0.42
CA ALA A 247 -28.87 -10.45 -0.17
C ALA A 247 -30.06 -11.20 -0.79
N PRO A 248 -29.83 -12.33 -1.49
CA PRO A 248 -30.93 -13.10 -2.04
C PRO A 248 -31.90 -13.45 -0.90
N PRO A 249 -33.22 -13.38 -1.15
CA PRO A 249 -34.20 -13.68 -0.11
C PRO A 249 -33.94 -15.08 0.43
N VAL A 250 -33.82 -15.19 1.75
CA VAL A 250 -33.69 -16.47 2.42
C VAL A 250 -34.92 -17.31 2.01
N ALA A 251 -34.65 -18.38 1.27
CA ALA A 251 -35.71 -19.31 0.90
C ALA A 251 -36.39 -19.81 2.18
N ALA A 252 -37.67 -19.46 2.37
CA ALA A 252 -38.42 -19.95 3.50
C ALA A 252 -38.55 -21.47 3.34
N PHE A 253 -37.90 -22.19 4.24
CA PHE A 253 -38.09 -23.65 4.37
C PHE A 253 -39.55 -23.89 4.72
N ARG A 254 -40.37 -24.22 3.73
CA ARG A 254 -41.71 -24.75 3.96
C ARG A 254 -41.54 -26.16 4.49
N GLY A 255 -41.66 -26.29 5.80
CA GLY A 255 -41.76 -27.61 6.42
C GLY A 255 -43.04 -28.28 5.90
N GLU A 256 -42.93 -29.31 5.11
CA GLU A 256 -44.02 -30.23 4.85
C GLU A 256 -44.21 -31.07 6.11
N THR A 257 -45.32 -30.82 6.82
CA THR A 257 -45.84 -31.72 7.84
C THR A 257 -46.64 -32.80 7.15
N SER A 258 -46.15 -34.02 7.18
CA SER A 258 -46.92 -35.24 6.92
C SER A 258 -47.38 -35.84 8.21
#